data_b2d9e3f5006c9ba52ca2ea44c2a75ec4
#
_entry.id   b2d9e3f5006c9ba52ca2ea44c2a75ec4
#
_cell.length_a   1.000
_cell.length_b   1.000
_cell.length_c   1.000
_cell.angle_alpha   90.00
_cell.angle_beta   90.00
_cell.angle_gamma   90.00
#
_symmetry.space_group_name_H-M   'P 1'
#
loop_
_entity.id
_entity.type
_entity.pdbx_description
1 polymer ?
#
loop_
_entity_poly.entity_id
_entity_poly.type
_entity_poly.pdbx_seq_one_letter_code
_entity_poly.pdbx_strand_id
1 'polypeptide(L)'
;MNISVVMLAKNNEKTIENSLKSLVDFNDVVVYDNGSTDETINISKKFPNVNLIQGDFKGFGWTKNHAASFATNDWILIIDSDEVVDAELLAELKNKKLDEKTVYKLNFKAFYKDIQVKHCGWNNQKIKRLYNKNITKYNSNDVHEDIITDGLNIEELKGNVEHYSYHTISEFI
;
A
#
# COMPACT_ATOMS: atom_id res chain seq x y z
N MET A 1 13.20 4.17 -8.89
CA MET A 1 12.29 5.24 -8.44
C MET A 1 12.70 5.71 -7.05
N ASN A 2 12.60 7.00 -6.77
CA ASN A 2 12.86 7.53 -5.42
C ASN A 2 11.58 7.48 -4.55
N ILE A 3 10.91 6.35 -4.58
CA ILE A 3 9.70 6.05 -3.81
C ILE A 3 9.95 4.73 -3.09
N SER A 4 9.71 4.70 -1.79
CA SER A 4 9.65 3.47 -0.99
C SER A 4 8.21 3.02 -0.86
N VAL A 5 7.97 1.73 -1.03
CA VAL A 5 6.67 1.14 -0.72
C VAL A 5 6.67 0.67 0.73
N VAL A 6 5.57 0.88 1.43
CA VAL A 6 5.35 0.38 2.79
C VAL A 6 4.10 -0.49 2.80
N MET A 7 4.24 -1.70 3.29
CA MET A 7 3.21 -2.72 3.35
C MET A 7 3.11 -3.28 4.78
N LEU A 8 1.92 -3.30 5.34
CA LEU A 8 1.64 -4.05 6.57
C LEU A 8 1.18 -5.46 6.20
N ALA A 9 1.66 -6.46 6.93
CA ALA A 9 1.30 -7.84 6.68
C ALA A 9 1.03 -8.61 7.98
N LYS A 10 0.01 -9.49 7.92
CA LYS A 10 -0.26 -10.50 8.94
C LYS A 10 -1.08 -11.64 8.35
N ASN A 11 -0.47 -12.82 8.23
CA ASN A 11 -1.11 -14.02 7.69
C ASN A 11 -1.71 -13.81 6.29
N ASN A 12 -0.89 -13.30 5.37
CA ASN A 12 -1.28 -12.97 4.00
C ASN A 12 -0.61 -13.90 2.96
N GLU A 13 -0.29 -15.15 3.31
CA GLU A 13 0.40 -16.09 2.41
C GLU A 13 -0.27 -16.27 1.05
N LYS A 14 -1.61 -16.09 0.97
CA LYS A 14 -2.40 -16.24 -0.24
C LYS A 14 -2.27 -15.09 -1.23
N THR A 15 -1.96 -13.88 -0.76
CA THR A 15 -2.03 -12.64 -1.56
C THR A 15 -0.69 -11.94 -1.70
N ILE A 16 0.14 -11.96 -0.67
CA ILE A 16 1.35 -11.14 -0.59
C ILE A 16 2.33 -11.37 -1.75
N GLU A 17 2.41 -12.58 -2.28
CA GLU A 17 3.31 -12.87 -3.41
C GLU A 17 2.94 -12.07 -4.65
N ASN A 18 1.64 -11.98 -4.99
CA ASN A 18 1.17 -11.21 -6.14
C ASN A 18 1.36 -9.70 -5.92
N SER A 19 1.09 -9.23 -4.72
CA SER A 19 1.36 -7.83 -4.35
C SER A 19 2.83 -7.50 -4.54
N LEU A 20 3.75 -8.30 -4.00
CA LEU A 20 5.19 -8.07 -4.11
C LEU A 20 5.71 -8.19 -5.55
N LYS A 21 5.14 -9.08 -6.37
CA LYS A 21 5.47 -9.17 -7.81
C LYS A 21 5.17 -7.89 -8.57
N SER A 22 4.11 -7.15 -8.20
CA SER A 22 3.79 -5.86 -8.82
C SER A 22 4.74 -4.73 -8.41
N LEU A 23 5.56 -4.96 -7.37
CA LEU A 23 6.44 -3.96 -6.76
C LEU A 23 7.93 -4.18 -7.08
N VAL A 24 8.27 -5.09 -7.99
CA VAL A 24 9.67 -5.44 -8.30
C VAL A 24 10.48 -4.27 -8.90
N ASP A 25 9.81 -3.28 -9.47
CA ASP A 25 10.45 -2.08 -10.02
C ASP A 25 10.78 -1.01 -8.97
N PHE A 26 10.32 -1.19 -7.72
CA PHE A 26 10.71 -0.34 -6.60
C PHE A 26 11.98 -0.90 -5.95
N ASN A 27 12.94 -0.04 -5.66
CA ASN A 27 14.21 -0.46 -5.06
C ASN A 27 14.12 -0.68 -3.55
N ASP A 28 13.04 -0.23 -2.90
CA ASP A 28 12.84 -0.27 -1.47
C ASP A 28 11.37 -0.55 -1.14
N VAL A 29 11.11 -1.74 -0.62
CA VAL A 29 9.79 -2.20 -0.19
C VAL A 29 9.90 -2.64 1.28
N VAL A 30 9.38 -1.85 2.19
CA VAL A 30 9.30 -2.19 3.62
C VAL A 30 8.06 -3.05 3.83
N VAL A 31 8.25 -4.32 4.16
CA VAL A 31 7.18 -5.20 4.65
C VAL A 31 7.27 -5.24 6.17
N TYR A 32 6.26 -4.69 6.83
CA TYR A 32 6.14 -4.68 8.28
C TYR A 32 5.19 -5.80 8.73
N ASP A 33 5.76 -6.88 9.24
CA ASP A 33 5.02 -8.07 9.67
C ASP A 33 4.59 -7.96 11.13
N ASN A 34 3.29 -8.07 11.36
CA ASN A 34 2.66 -7.97 12.69
C ASN A 34 2.46 -9.33 13.37
N GLY A 35 3.40 -10.25 13.18
CA GLY A 35 3.39 -11.57 13.81
C GLY A 35 2.63 -12.61 12.99
N SER A 36 2.98 -12.78 11.73
CA SER A 36 2.50 -13.88 10.89
C SER A 36 2.99 -15.24 11.39
N THR A 37 2.13 -16.23 11.27
CA THR A 37 2.38 -17.64 11.63
C THR A 37 2.30 -18.59 10.43
N ASP A 38 1.95 -18.05 9.26
CA ASP A 38 1.90 -18.73 7.97
C ASP A 38 3.16 -18.46 7.13
N GLU A 39 3.12 -18.74 5.83
CA GLU A 39 4.27 -18.55 4.92
C GLU A 39 4.53 -17.09 4.51
N THR A 40 3.80 -16.10 5.03
CA THR A 40 3.95 -14.67 4.69
C THR A 40 5.40 -14.21 4.77
N ILE A 41 6.09 -14.51 5.87
CA ILE A 41 7.48 -14.12 6.12
C ILE A 41 8.43 -14.78 5.10
N ASN A 42 8.25 -16.09 4.86
CA ASN A 42 9.10 -16.85 3.95
C ASN A 42 8.92 -16.41 2.49
N ILE A 43 7.69 -16.06 2.11
CA ILE A 43 7.39 -15.50 0.79
C ILE A 43 8.08 -14.14 0.63
N SER A 44 7.92 -13.24 1.60
CA SER A 44 8.51 -11.88 1.56
C SER A 44 10.02 -11.89 1.39
N LYS A 45 10.72 -12.81 2.05
CA LYS A 45 12.19 -12.97 1.96
C LYS A 45 12.71 -13.38 0.59
N LYS A 46 11.85 -13.86 -0.33
CA LYS A 46 12.26 -14.23 -1.69
C LYS A 46 12.47 -13.01 -2.59
N PHE A 47 12.00 -11.83 -2.20
CA PHE A 47 12.10 -10.61 -2.99
C PHE A 47 13.31 -9.78 -2.55
N PRO A 48 14.30 -9.55 -3.42
CA PRO A 48 15.56 -8.90 -3.06
C PRO A 48 15.43 -7.41 -2.72
N ASN A 49 14.34 -6.78 -3.13
CA ASN A 49 14.01 -5.39 -2.84
C ASN A 49 13.18 -5.22 -1.55
N VAL A 50 12.88 -6.31 -0.84
CA VAL A 50 12.10 -6.29 0.40
C VAL A 50 13.01 -6.13 1.62
N ASN A 51 12.73 -5.11 2.42
CA ASN A 51 13.21 -4.93 3.78
C ASN A 51 12.13 -5.41 4.76
N LEU A 52 12.29 -6.62 5.29
CA LEU A 52 11.32 -7.25 6.20
C LEU A 52 11.58 -6.83 7.64
N ILE A 53 10.64 -6.17 8.25
CA ILE A 53 10.64 -5.73 9.65
C ILE A 53 9.54 -6.48 10.41
N GLN A 54 9.83 -6.98 11.59
CA GLN A 54 8.82 -7.61 12.46
C GLN A 54 8.59 -6.73 13.70
N GLY A 55 7.33 -6.57 14.08
CA GLY A 55 6.97 -5.76 15.23
C GLY A 55 5.49 -5.78 15.59
N ASP A 56 5.16 -5.08 16.67
CA ASP A 56 3.81 -5.02 17.20
C ASP A 56 2.89 -4.14 16.37
N PHE A 57 1.61 -4.52 16.30
CA PHE A 57 0.55 -3.68 15.76
C PHE A 57 0.02 -2.75 16.86
N LYS A 58 0.04 -1.44 16.62
CA LYS A 58 -0.44 -0.38 17.55
C LYS A 58 -1.46 0.54 16.87
N GLY A 59 -2.40 -0.03 16.11
CA GLY A 59 -3.33 0.71 15.25
C GLY A 59 -2.72 1.03 13.88
N PHE A 60 -3.57 1.17 12.86
CA PHE A 60 -3.12 1.30 11.47
C PHE A 60 -2.28 2.55 11.23
N GLY A 61 -2.74 3.73 11.68
CA GLY A 61 -2.02 4.99 11.46
C GLY A 61 -0.64 5.00 12.10
N TRP A 62 -0.54 4.57 13.38
CA TRP A 62 0.75 4.48 14.07
C TRP A 62 1.68 3.49 13.38
N THR A 63 1.16 2.29 13.05
CA THR A 63 1.99 1.22 12.47
C THR A 63 2.48 1.59 11.07
N LYS A 64 1.64 2.23 10.23
CA LYS A 64 2.05 2.76 8.91
C LYS A 64 3.16 3.81 9.05
N ASN A 65 3.03 4.75 9.99
CA ASN A 65 4.08 5.75 10.23
C ASN A 65 5.38 5.12 10.75
N HIS A 66 5.27 4.14 11.66
CA HIS A 66 6.43 3.43 12.17
C HIS A 66 7.12 2.62 11.07
N ALA A 67 6.36 1.89 10.25
CA ALA A 67 6.90 1.17 9.10
C ALA A 67 7.58 2.11 8.10
N ALA A 68 7.00 3.29 7.83
CA ALA A 68 7.58 4.31 6.96
C ALA A 68 8.90 4.88 7.47
N SER A 69 9.19 4.78 8.77
CA SER A 69 10.48 5.23 9.32
C SER A 69 11.67 4.34 8.89
N PHE A 70 11.41 3.10 8.48
CA PHE A 70 12.43 2.19 7.94
C PHE A 70 12.68 2.37 6.43
N ALA A 71 11.84 3.15 5.75
CA ALA A 71 11.98 3.43 4.33
C ALA A 71 13.18 4.34 4.03
N THR A 72 13.91 4.06 2.94
CA THR A 72 15.12 4.80 2.55
C THR A 72 14.79 6.11 1.82
N ASN A 73 13.66 6.18 1.12
CA ASN A 73 13.24 7.39 0.41
C ASN A 73 12.28 8.24 1.22
N ASP A 74 12.15 9.51 0.86
CA ASP A 74 11.22 10.46 1.49
C ASP A 74 9.78 10.27 1.01
N TRP A 75 9.60 9.80 -0.23
CA TRP A 75 8.31 9.47 -0.80
C TRP A 75 7.86 8.09 -0.39
N ILE A 76 6.70 8.01 0.23
CA ILE A 76 6.11 6.77 0.74
C ILE A 76 4.84 6.47 -0.03
N LEU A 77 4.79 5.26 -0.60
CA LEU A 77 3.60 4.68 -1.20
C LEU A 77 3.10 3.54 -0.29
N ILE A 78 1.90 3.67 0.24
CA ILE A 78 1.26 2.61 1.03
C ILE A 78 0.51 1.68 0.10
N ILE A 79 0.83 0.39 0.15
CA ILE A 79 0.15 -0.70 -0.56
C ILE A 79 -0.10 -1.83 0.44
N ASP A 80 -1.33 -2.30 0.53
CA ASP A 80 -1.68 -3.40 1.43
C ASP A 80 -1.31 -4.76 0.80
N SER A 81 -1.19 -5.81 1.60
CA SER A 81 -0.65 -7.12 1.17
C SER A 81 -1.59 -7.95 0.27
N ASP A 82 -2.77 -7.43 -0.02
CA ASP A 82 -3.76 -7.95 -0.97
C ASP A 82 -4.05 -6.99 -2.14
N GLU A 83 -3.16 -5.99 -2.32
CA GLU A 83 -3.26 -4.98 -3.37
C GLU A 83 -2.15 -5.16 -4.41
N VAL A 84 -2.48 -4.94 -5.69
CA VAL A 84 -1.59 -5.08 -6.84
C VAL A 84 -1.55 -3.76 -7.62
N VAL A 85 -0.36 -3.22 -7.84
CA VAL A 85 -0.15 -2.01 -8.65
C VAL A 85 -0.22 -2.37 -10.12
N ASP A 86 -1.09 -1.70 -10.89
CA ASP A 86 -1.17 -1.94 -12.33
C ASP A 86 -0.02 -1.29 -13.13
N ALA A 87 0.14 -1.72 -14.37
CA ALA A 87 1.23 -1.23 -15.23
C ALA A 87 1.08 0.27 -15.55
N GLU A 88 -0.15 0.79 -15.60
CA GLU A 88 -0.41 2.21 -15.86
C GLU A 88 0.05 3.07 -14.68
N LEU A 89 -0.27 2.68 -13.44
CA LEU A 89 0.19 3.37 -12.24
C LEU A 89 1.71 3.32 -12.13
N LEU A 90 2.31 2.16 -12.40
CA LEU A 90 3.76 2.00 -12.37
C LEU A 90 4.46 2.91 -13.40
N ALA A 91 3.94 2.99 -14.62
CA ALA A 91 4.46 3.87 -15.65
C ALA A 91 4.29 5.36 -15.28
N GLU A 92 3.15 5.73 -14.70
CA GLU A 92 2.90 7.09 -14.23
C GLU A 92 3.88 7.48 -13.13
N LEU A 93 4.08 6.65 -12.12
CA LEU A 93 5.01 6.91 -11.00
C LEU A 93 6.47 7.03 -11.46
N LYS A 94 6.88 6.27 -12.48
CA LYS A 94 8.24 6.37 -13.06
C LYS A 94 8.51 7.71 -13.72
N ASN A 95 7.50 8.33 -14.31
CA ASN A 95 7.67 9.53 -15.15
C ASN A 95 7.18 10.81 -14.46
N LYS A 96 6.43 10.70 -13.37
CA LYS A 96 5.85 11.85 -12.69
C LYS A 96 6.89 12.58 -11.83
N LYS A 97 6.99 13.89 -12.01
CA LYS A 97 7.68 14.75 -11.05
C LYS A 97 6.72 15.00 -9.87
N LEU A 98 7.06 14.45 -8.73
CA LEU A 98 6.28 14.60 -7.51
C LEU A 98 6.52 15.99 -6.87
N ASP A 99 5.47 16.63 -6.38
CA ASP A 99 5.50 17.89 -5.65
C ASP A 99 5.41 17.61 -4.15
N GLU A 100 6.39 18.05 -3.36
CA GLU A 100 6.50 17.80 -1.92
C GLU A 100 5.28 18.25 -1.11
N LYS A 101 4.56 19.28 -1.58
CA LYS A 101 3.34 19.80 -0.94
C LYS A 101 2.06 19.13 -1.44
N THR A 102 2.18 18.02 -2.14
CA THR A 102 1.03 17.30 -2.71
C THR A 102 0.95 15.88 -2.16
N VAL A 103 -0.23 15.50 -1.70
CA VAL A 103 -0.61 14.13 -1.39
C VAL A 103 -1.38 13.55 -2.57
N TYR A 104 -1.00 12.35 -3.01
CA TYR A 104 -1.60 11.74 -4.19
C TYR A 104 -2.59 10.65 -3.81
N LYS A 105 -3.76 10.70 -4.48
CA LYS A 105 -4.79 9.66 -4.43
C LYS A 105 -4.58 8.65 -5.55
N LEU A 106 -4.78 7.38 -5.22
CA LEU A 106 -4.79 6.28 -6.15
C LEU A 106 -6.22 5.81 -6.38
N ASN A 107 -6.50 5.30 -7.57
CA ASN A 107 -7.78 4.69 -7.91
C ASN A 107 -7.75 3.20 -7.52
N PHE A 108 -8.78 2.74 -6.82
CA PHE A 108 -8.90 1.35 -6.40
C PHE A 108 -9.99 0.63 -7.17
N LYS A 109 -9.63 -0.54 -7.73
CA LYS A 109 -10.56 -1.48 -8.36
C LYS A 109 -10.67 -2.70 -7.48
N ALA A 110 -11.87 -2.97 -6.96
CA ALA A 110 -12.12 -4.15 -6.15
C ALA A 110 -12.32 -5.39 -7.02
N PHE A 111 -11.72 -6.51 -6.60
CA PHE A 111 -11.85 -7.81 -7.26
C PHE A 111 -12.35 -8.86 -6.28
N TYR A 112 -13.25 -9.71 -6.75
CA TYR A 112 -13.59 -10.97 -6.14
C TYR A 112 -13.00 -12.08 -7.01
N LYS A 113 -11.94 -12.73 -6.54
CA LYS A 113 -11.09 -13.58 -7.37
C LYS A 113 -10.65 -12.81 -8.64
N ASP A 114 -10.93 -13.32 -9.83
CA ASP A 114 -10.57 -12.68 -11.11
C ASP A 114 -11.67 -11.77 -11.68
N ILE A 115 -12.75 -11.55 -10.93
CA ILE A 115 -13.92 -10.77 -11.40
C ILE A 115 -13.90 -9.40 -10.76
N GLN A 116 -13.80 -8.35 -11.57
CA GLN A 116 -13.91 -6.98 -11.08
C GLN A 116 -15.34 -6.71 -10.57
N VAL A 117 -15.44 -6.24 -9.33
CA VAL A 117 -16.71 -5.80 -8.72
C VAL A 117 -17.00 -4.39 -9.21
N LYS A 118 -17.97 -4.22 -10.13
CA LYS A 118 -18.29 -2.93 -10.75
C LYS A 118 -19.38 -2.13 -10.04
N HIS A 119 -20.08 -2.72 -9.08
CA HIS A 119 -21.24 -2.14 -8.41
C HIS A 119 -21.08 -2.22 -6.89
N CYS A 120 -22.01 -1.66 -6.14
CA CYS A 120 -22.07 -1.67 -4.67
C CYS A 120 -21.10 -0.72 -3.95
N GLY A 121 -20.69 0.40 -4.59
CA GLY A 121 -19.90 1.44 -3.92
C GLY A 121 -18.43 1.09 -3.62
N TRP A 122 -17.98 -0.10 -4.02
CA TRP A 122 -16.63 -0.62 -3.75
C TRP A 122 -15.65 -0.38 -4.90
N ASN A 123 -16.16 0.03 -6.05
CA ASN A 123 -15.36 0.27 -7.25
C ASN A 123 -15.05 1.77 -7.39
N ASN A 124 -13.86 2.09 -7.91
CA ASN A 124 -13.39 3.46 -8.15
C ASN A 124 -13.26 4.32 -6.89
N GLN A 125 -12.93 3.71 -5.76
CA GLN A 125 -12.54 4.47 -4.58
C GLN A 125 -11.20 5.18 -4.84
N LYS A 126 -11.11 6.44 -4.39
CA LYS A 126 -9.90 7.25 -4.51
C LYS A 126 -9.33 7.47 -3.12
N ILE A 127 -8.24 6.80 -2.82
CA ILE A 127 -7.65 6.76 -1.48
C ILE A 127 -6.28 7.43 -1.52
N LYS A 128 -5.98 8.29 -0.55
CA LYS A 128 -4.67 8.90 -0.38
C LYS A 128 -3.66 7.83 0.05
N ARG A 129 -2.59 7.62 -0.76
CA ARG A 129 -1.63 6.56 -0.52
C ARG A 129 -0.18 6.96 -0.77
N LEU A 130 0.07 8.06 -1.52
CA LEU A 130 1.43 8.51 -1.82
C LEU A 130 1.66 9.90 -1.23
N TYR A 131 2.69 10.04 -0.40
CA TYR A 131 3.02 11.26 0.33
C TYR A 131 4.51 11.36 0.64
N ASN A 132 4.99 12.59 0.96
CA ASN A 132 6.34 12.81 1.47
C ASN A 132 6.33 12.73 3.01
N LYS A 133 7.08 11.78 3.58
CA LYS A 133 7.11 11.52 5.03
C LYS A 133 7.74 12.64 5.86
N ASN A 134 8.50 13.55 5.24
CA ASN A 134 9.06 14.72 5.90
C ASN A 134 8.05 15.88 6.02
N ILE A 135 6.97 15.83 5.23
CA ILE A 135 5.96 16.89 5.17
C ILE A 135 4.69 16.48 5.93
N THR A 136 4.27 15.21 5.79
CA THR A 136 3.05 14.73 6.43
C THR A 136 3.14 13.26 6.83
N LYS A 137 2.11 12.76 7.49
CA LYS A 137 1.99 11.40 8.01
C LYS A 137 0.53 11.00 8.17
N TYR A 138 0.29 9.74 8.47
CA TYR A 138 -1.04 9.29 8.91
C TYR A 138 -1.40 9.89 10.26
N ASN A 139 -2.68 10.20 10.47
CA ASN A 139 -3.20 10.55 11.78
C ASN A 139 -3.16 9.33 12.73
N SER A 140 -3.42 9.55 14.01
CA SER A 140 -3.42 8.50 15.04
C SER A 140 -4.81 7.94 15.34
N ASN A 141 -5.77 8.09 14.43
CA ASN A 141 -7.10 7.54 14.62
C ASN A 141 -7.05 6.00 14.56
N ASP A 142 -7.74 5.35 15.50
CA ASP A 142 -7.82 3.88 15.55
C ASP A 142 -8.70 3.32 14.42
N VAL A 143 -9.69 4.10 14.01
CA VAL A 143 -10.62 3.78 12.91
C VAL A 143 -10.60 4.95 11.91
N HIS A 144 -10.59 4.64 10.62
CA HIS A 144 -10.50 5.62 9.54
C HIS A 144 -9.21 6.48 9.59
N GLU A 145 -8.08 5.79 9.74
CA GLU A 145 -6.79 6.46 9.59
C GLU A 145 -6.65 7.07 8.19
N ASP A 146 -6.13 8.28 8.13
CA ASP A 146 -5.93 9.00 6.89
C ASP A 146 -4.67 9.86 6.93
N ILE A 147 -4.14 10.22 5.76
CA ILE A 147 -3.01 11.13 5.65
C ILE A 147 -3.48 12.56 5.97
N ILE A 148 -2.79 13.23 6.89
CA ILE A 148 -3.04 14.62 7.24
C ILE A 148 -2.73 15.49 6.02
N THR A 149 -3.69 16.34 5.61
CA THR A 149 -3.56 17.16 4.39
C THR A 149 -3.74 18.66 4.62
N ASP A 150 -3.67 19.11 5.87
CA ASP A 150 -3.81 20.52 6.20
C ASP A 150 -2.73 21.36 5.51
N GLY A 151 -3.16 22.30 4.65
CA GLY A 151 -2.26 23.16 3.86
C GLY A 151 -1.54 22.44 2.70
N LEU A 152 -1.93 21.21 2.36
CA LEU A 152 -1.37 20.47 1.24
C LEU A 152 -2.35 20.37 0.07
N ASN A 153 -1.80 20.26 -1.13
CA ASN A 153 -2.58 19.92 -2.32
C ASN A 153 -2.94 18.43 -2.34
N ILE A 154 -4.02 18.11 -3.03
CA ILE A 154 -4.41 16.72 -3.30
C ILE A 154 -4.53 16.56 -4.81
N GLU A 155 -3.82 15.59 -5.37
CA GLU A 155 -3.87 15.23 -6.79
C GLU A 155 -4.25 13.76 -6.96
N GLU A 156 -4.91 13.44 -8.07
CA GLU A 156 -5.30 12.07 -8.41
C GLU A 156 -4.36 11.50 -9.46
N LEU A 157 -3.88 10.28 -9.25
CA LEU A 157 -3.16 9.51 -10.26
C LEU A 157 -4.16 8.78 -11.16
N LYS A 158 -3.74 8.48 -12.40
CA LYS A 158 -4.61 7.87 -13.42
C LYS A 158 -4.62 6.35 -13.32
N GLY A 159 -3.46 5.76 -13.00
CA GLY A 159 -3.32 4.32 -12.84
C GLY A 159 -4.08 3.77 -11.64
N ASN A 160 -4.14 2.45 -11.53
CA ASN A 160 -5.01 1.80 -10.55
C ASN A 160 -4.25 0.86 -9.63
N VAL A 161 -4.84 0.62 -8.47
CA VAL A 161 -4.53 -0.47 -7.56
C VAL A 161 -5.68 -1.47 -7.62
N GLU A 162 -5.37 -2.71 -7.88
CA GLU A 162 -6.30 -3.83 -7.86
C GLU A 162 -6.32 -4.43 -6.46
N HIS A 163 -7.49 -4.50 -5.84
CA HIS A 163 -7.67 -4.95 -4.46
C HIS A 163 -8.42 -6.28 -4.42
N TYR A 164 -7.74 -7.31 -3.92
CA TYR A 164 -8.21 -8.71 -3.90
C TYR A 164 -8.66 -9.13 -2.49
N SER A 165 -9.61 -8.40 -1.91
CA SER A 165 -10.02 -8.54 -0.50
C SER A 165 -10.70 -9.86 -0.16
N TYR A 166 -11.30 -10.56 -1.15
CA TYR A 166 -12.17 -11.71 -0.88
C TYR A 166 -11.84 -12.89 -1.78
N HIS A 167 -11.49 -14.03 -1.16
CA HIS A 167 -11.26 -15.29 -1.83
C HIS A 167 -12.43 -16.25 -1.71
N THR A 168 -13.30 -16.07 -0.71
CA THR A 168 -14.48 -16.90 -0.47
C THR A 168 -15.70 -16.03 -0.15
N ILE A 169 -16.90 -16.58 -0.43
CA ILE A 169 -18.18 -15.89 -0.10
C ILE A 169 -18.32 -15.71 1.43
N SER A 170 -17.75 -16.62 2.22
CA SER A 170 -17.79 -16.53 3.69
C SER A 170 -16.93 -15.40 4.27
N GLU A 171 -15.96 -14.88 3.53
CA GLU A 171 -15.19 -13.69 3.91
C GLU A 171 -15.95 -12.39 3.59
N PHE A 172 -17.04 -12.49 2.81
CA PHE A 172 -17.87 -11.37 2.39
C PHE A 172 -19.10 -11.15 3.30
N ILE A 173 -19.52 -12.17 4.07
CA ILE A 173 -20.70 -12.16 4.96
C ILE A 173 -20.26 -11.92 6.41
#